data_4b356052f233c7350958119e84e193bb
#
_entry.id   4b356052f233c7350958119e84e193bb
#
_cell.length_a   1.000
_cell.length_b   1.000
_cell.length_c   1.000
_cell.angle_alpha   90.00
_cell.angle_beta   90.00
_cell.angle_gamma   90.00
#
_symmetry.space_group_name_H-M   'P 1'
#
loop_
_entity.id
_entity.type
_entity.pdbx_description
1 polymer ?
#
loop_
_entity_poly.entity_id
_entity_poly.type
_entity_poly.pdbx_seq_one_letter_code
_entity_poly.pdbx_strand_id
1 'polypeptide(L)'
;MGEDARAPMPLTLLRSALFLATALLGVPSARALIIYGTGPSDVNNALNTTAPASGAPWLNVLQFGGNNATGIYLGNGCILTANHVAPVPGSITINGLLYTMDPDFAPLQITEPPDVVDMKLVKILGIPDGLGNRVLPALPVVQKLPINFSATTDLSRNCTIIGWGVGKGTIIPNQGWNWGDNSTRAQRWGTNRTLSTAVSAVYDGYSYEALQTSFRRSLGSNDTSEITLGDSGSALFQQISGVWKLSGLTTSALQYLSNAAQYDGVLDDPLNTDIPNPTLGDQPDAADFVRLEKYAHLLRYENWANLKLGSATAVTTADTDKDGSNNLLEYAFHTEPGTASVSALPQVGMESGYVTLTYTQLLSATDLSYVVQESPSLSPPNWTSATVVEETVSTSGVTRVVKAKVALAGATQKYLRLSVTKVP
;
A
#
# COMPACT_ATOMS: atom_id res chain seq x y z
N MET A 1 -41.37 -1.70 -81.65
CA MET A 1 -41.01 -0.44 -81.00
C MET A 1 -41.87 -0.32 -79.76
N GLY A 2 -41.35 -0.52 -78.59
CA GLY A 2 -42.07 -0.50 -77.33
C GLY A 2 -41.16 -1.05 -76.25
N GLU A 3 -40.47 -0.16 -75.60
CA GLU A 3 -39.59 -0.50 -74.46
C GLU A 3 -40.43 -0.79 -73.24
N ASP A 4 -40.27 -1.98 -72.68
CA ASP A 4 -40.78 -2.36 -71.34
C ASP A 4 -39.90 -1.87 -70.24
N ALA A 5 -40.39 -0.88 -69.53
CA ALA A 5 -39.77 -0.43 -68.27
C ALA A 5 -40.19 -1.36 -67.14
N ARG A 6 -39.22 -2.19 -66.62
CA ARG A 6 -39.41 -2.98 -65.41
C ARG A 6 -38.98 -2.14 -64.19
N ALA A 7 -39.91 -1.98 -63.27
CA ALA A 7 -39.68 -1.41 -61.97
C ALA A 7 -38.82 -2.34 -61.08
N PRO A 8 -37.94 -1.82 -60.21
CA PRO A 8 -37.15 -2.66 -59.30
C PRO A 8 -37.97 -3.12 -58.08
N MET A 9 -37.84 -4.41 -57.76
CA MET A 9 -38.39 -4.99 -56.52
C MET A 9 -37.66 -4.47 -55.27
N PRO A 10 -38.34 -4.30 -54.13
CA PRO A 10 -37.70 -3.96 -52.87
C PRO A 10 -36.98 -5.16 -52.26
N LEU A 11 -35.72 -4.97 -51.89
CA LEU A 11 -34.88 -5.92 -51.14
C LEU A 11 -35.39 -6.00 -49.71
N THR A 12 -36.06 -7.11 -49.38
CA THR A 12 -36.38 -7.44 -47.97
C THR A 12 -35.11 -7.89 -47.25
N LEU A 13 -34.60 -7.05 -46.37
CA LEU A 13 -33.51 -7.40 -45.42
C LEU A 13 -34.02 -8.41 -44.40
N LEU A 14 -33.65 -9.66 -44.57
CA LEU A 14 -33.80 -10.71 -43.57
C LEU A 14 -32.73 -10.44 -42.47
N ARG A 15 -33.12 -9.85 -41.36
CA ARG A 15 -32.27 -9.76 -40.15
C ARG A 15 -32.28 -11.12 -39.47
N SER A 16 -31.28 -11.93 -39.76
CA SER A 16 -30.95 -13.10 -38.92
C SER A 16 -30.38 -12.62 -37.61
N ALA A 17 -31.18 -12.68 -36.56
CA ALA A 17 -30.71 -12.52 -35.20
C ALA A 17 -29.88 -13.74 -34.83
N LEU A 18 -28.55 -13.59 -34.93
CA LEU A 18 -27.61 -14.57 -34.39
C LEU A 18 -27.60 -14.38 -32.83
N PHE A 19 -28.36 -15.22 -32.14
CA PHE A 19 -28.24 -15.39 -30.70
C PHE A 19 -26.86 -16.01 -30.40
N LEU A 20 -25.87 -15.16 -30.13
CA LEU A 20 -24.61 -15.58 -29.54
C LEU A 20 -24.92 -15.93 -28.07
N ALA A 21 -25.17 -17.20 -27.79
CA ALA A 21 -25.15 -17.71 -26.42
C ALA A 21 -23.71 -17.63 -25.96
N THR A 22 -23.33 -16.51 -25.35
CA THR A 22 -22.14 -16.41 -24.51
C THR A 22 -22.37 -17.34 -23.32
N ALA A 23 -21.86 -18.58 -23.43
CA ALA A 23 -21.59 -19.38 -22.22
C ALA A 23 -20.67 -18.52 -21.33
N LEU A 24 -21.23 -17.93 -20.28
CA LEU A 24 -20.43 -17.47 -19.15
C LEU A 24 -19.73 -18.71 -18.59
N LEU A 25 -18.55 -19.01 -19.12
CA LEU A 25 -17.57 -19.80 -18.40
C LEU A 25 -17.29 -18.98 -17.15
N GLY A 26 -17.89 -19.38 -16.05
CA GLY A 26 -17.59 -18.81 -14.75
C GLY A 26 -16.09 -18.92 -14.53
N VAL A 27 -15.38 -17.79 -14.67
CA VAL A 27 -14.00 -17.68 -14.22
C VAL A 27 -14.04 -18.02 -12.74
N PRO A 28 -13.31 -19.05 -12.28
CA PRO A 28 -13.27 -19.34 -10.85
C PRO A 28 -12.73 -18.09 -10.17
N SER A 29 -13.59 -17.40 -9.41
CA SER A 29 -13.23 -16.23 -8.66
C SER A 29 -12.26 -16.65 -7.54
N ALA A 30 -11.04 -16.19 -7.64
CA ALA A 30 -10.02 -16.33 -6.61
C ALA A 30 -10.46 -15.62 -5.29
N ARG A 31 -10.05 -16.08 -4.08
CA ARG A 31 -10.68 -15.66 -2.80
C ARG A 31 -9.70 -15.57 -1.63
N ALA A 32 -9.84 -14.57 -0.70
CA ALA A 32 -8.96 -14.21 0.42
C ALA A 32 -9.65 -14.28 1.79
N LEU A 33 -8.91 -14.34 2.89
CA LEU A 33 -9.33 -14.44 4.29
C LEU A 33 -10.24 -15.64 4.59
N ILE A 34 -10.12 -16.23 5.77
CA ILE A 34 -11.16 -17.10 6.32
C ILE A 34 -12.19 -16.21 7.01
N ILE A 35 -13.46 -16.30 6.57
CA ILE A 35 -14.58 -15.59 7.17
C ILE A 35 -15.42 -16.59 7.96
N TYR A 36 -15.78 -16.26 9.20
CA TYR A 36 -16.54 -17.16 10.06
C TYR A 36 -17.84 -17.65 9.40
N GLY A 37 -18.64 -16.74 8.84
CA GLY A 37 -19.91 -17.10 8.19
C GLY A 37 -20.95 -17.57 9.19
N THR A 38 -21.61 -18.70 8.89
CA THR A 38 -22.67 -19.26 9.74
C THR A 38 -22.17 -20.24 10.80
N GLY A 39 -20.86 -20.50 10.87
CA GLY A 39 -20.28 -21.38 11.87
C GLY A 39 -19.08 -22.19 11.37
N PRO A 40 -18.48 -23.06 12.23
CA PRO A 40 -17.28 -23.83 11.90
C PRO A 40 -17.44 -24.79 10.72
N SER A 41 -18.67 -25.13 10.34
CA SER A 41 -18.97 -25.96 9.17
C SER A 41 -19.32 -25.18 7.90
N ASP A 42 -19.27 -23.85 7.94
CA ASP A 42 -19.55 -23.02 6.77
C ASP A 42 -18.40 -23.09 5.77
N VAL A 43 -18.64 -23.69 4.62
CA VAL A 43 -17.67 -23.80 3.52
C VAL A 43 -17.84 -22.71 2.44
N ASN A 44 -18.71 -21.72 2.68
CA ASN A 44 -18.98 -20.67 1.70
C ASN A 44 -17.78 -19.72 1.56
N ASN A 45 -17.07 -19.90 0.49
CA ASN A 45 -15.96 -19.04 0.11
C ASN A 45 -16.37 -17.76 -0.65
N ALA A 46 -17.66 -17.56 -0.96
CA ALA A 46 -18.15 -16.34 -1.64
C ALA A 46 -18.47 -15.18 -0.68
N LEU A 47 -18.29 -15.39 0.64
CA LEU A 47 -18.55 -14.36 1.64
C LEU A 47 -17.59 -13.17 1.47
N ASN A 48 -18.13 -11.96 1.61
CA ASN A 48 -17.40 -10.71 1.67
C ASN A 48 -16.44 -10.44 0.49
N THR A 49 -16.83 -10.90 -0.71
CA THR A 49 -16.04 -10.73 -1.95
C THR A 49 -16.40 -9.46 -2.73
N THR A 50 -17.22 -8.59 -2.16
CA THR A 50 -17.57 -7.27 -2.69
C THR A 50 -17.20 -6.20 -1.69
N ALA A 51 -17.10 -4.94 -2.13
CA ALA A 51 -16.72 -3.84 -1.26
C ALA A 51 -17.62 -3.75 0.00
N PRO A 52 -17.05 -3.58 1.20
CA PRO A 52 -17.82 -3.53 2.44
C PRO A 52 -18.74 -2.31 2.48
N ALA A 53 -19.98 -2.50 2.95
CA ALA A 53 -20.95 -1.42 3.11
C ALA A 53 -20.48 -0.32 4.09
N SER A 54 -19.52 -0.64 4.96
CA SER A 54 -18.90 0.30 5.90
C SER A 54 -18.07 1.39 5.21
N GLY A 55 -17.75 1.23 3.90
CA GLY A 55 -16.92 2.16 3.15
C GLY A 55 -15.42 2.06 3.46
N ALA A 56 -14.94 0.95 4.05
CA ALA A 56 -13.51 0.70 4.20
C ALA A 56 -12.81 0.71 2.82
N PRO A 57 -11.53 1.14 2.75
CA PRO A 57 -10.83 1.42 1.48
C PRO A 57 -10.54 0.18 0.64
N TRP A 58 -11.58 -0.40 0.06
CA TRP A 58 -11.54 -1.63 -0.74
C TRP A 58 -10.64 -1.54 -1.97
N LEU A 59 -10.76 -0.46 -2.75
CA LEU A 59 -10.04 -0.28 -4.01
C LEU A 59 -8.53 -0.05 -3.82
N ASN A 60 -8.11 0.31 -2.62
CA ASN A 60 -6.70 0.50 -2.30
C ASN A 60 -5.95 -0.81 -2.07
N VAL A 61 -6.66 -1.92 -1.82
CA VAL A 61 -6.06 -3.21 -1.54
C VAL A 61 -5.97 -4.02 -2.83
N LEU A 62 -4.75 -4.38 -3.21
CA LEU A 62 -4.39 -4.88 -4.52
C LEU A 62 -3.87 -6.31 -4.44
N GLN A 63 -4.12 -7.09 -5.48
CA GLN A 63 -3.41 -8.34 -5.69
C GLN A 63 -1.95 -8.04 -6.09
N PHE A 64 -0.98 -8.63 -5.41
CA PHE A 64 0.44 -8.35 -5.57
C PHE A 64 1.24 -9.65 -5.70
N GLY A 65 2.41 -9.60 -6.34
CA GLY A 65 3.33 -10.74 -6.37
C GLY A 65 2.82 -11.98 -7.13
N GLY A 66 2.24 -11.81 -8.32
CA GLY A 66 1.84 -12.95 -9.18
C GLY A 66 0.80 -13.85 -8.54
N ASN A 67 -0.19 -13.28 -7.85
CA ASN A 67 -1.30 -13.91 -7.13
C ASN A 67 -0.95 -14.46 -5.73
N ASN A 68 0.23 -14.20 -5.19
CA ASN A 68 0.68 -14.83 -3.94
C ASN A 68 0.75 -13.88 -2.76
N ALA A 69 0.36 -12.61 -2.91
CA ALA A 69 0.42 -11.61 -1.86
C ALA A 69 -0.57 -10.46 -2.08
N THR A 70 -0.60 -9.56 -1.13
CA THR A 70 -1.41 -8.36 -1.13
C THR A 70 -0.52 -7.11 -1.09
N GLY A 71 -0.97 -6.03 -1.70
CA GLY A 71 -0.36 -4.71 -1.63
C GLY A 71 -1.39 -3.64 -1.36
N ILE A 72 -0.97 -2.50 -0.85
CA ILE A 72 -1.84 -1.38 -0.48
C ILE A 72 -1.39 -0.13 -1.23
N TYR A 73 -2.24 0.38 -2.12
CA TYR A 73 -1.96 1.62 -2.83
C TYR A 73 -2.18 2.82 -1.90
N LEU A 74 -1.11 3.56 -1.63
CA LEU A 74 -1.11 4.71 -0.72
C LEU A 74 -1.37 6.05 -1.43
N GLY A 75 -1.45 6.05 -2.75
CA GLY A 75 -1.44 7.25 -3.58
C GLY A 75 -0.04 7.59 -4.12
N ASN A 76 0.04 8.59 -4.99
CA ASN A 76 1.29 9.08 -5.60
C ASN A 76 2.18 7.96 -6.20
N GLY A 77 1.56 6.92 -6.76
CA GLY A 77 2.28 5.77 -7.32
C GLY A 77 2.87 4.81 -6.29
N CYS A 78 2.70 5.03 -5.00
CA CYS A 78 3.29 4.26 -3.92
C CYS A 78 2.41 3.07 -3.52
N ILE A 79 3.01 1.88 -3.42
CA ILE A 79 2.36 0.66 -2.93
C ILE A 79 3.18 0.10 -1.77
N LEU A 80 2.50 -0.20 -0.67
CA LEU A 80 3.06 -0.82 0.52
C LEU A 80 2.73 -2.31 0.51
N THR A 81 3.69 -3.16 0.87
CA THR A 81 3.51 -4.60 1.05
C THR A 81 4.49 -5.16 2.07
N ALA A 82 4.35 -6.41 2.48
CA ALA A 82 5.32 -7.06 3.37
C ALA A 82 6.67 -7.24 2.66
N ASN A 83 7.78 -7.08 3.38
CA ASN A 83 9.12 -7.13 2.78
C ASN A 83 9.51 -8.54 2.33
N HIS A 84 9.04 -9.58 3.04
CA HIS A 84 9.26 -10.97 2.64
C HIS A 84 8.57 -11.36 1.31
N VAL A 85 7.60 -10.56 0.84
CA VAL A 85 6.91 -10.83 -0.44
C VAL A 85 7.87 -10.64 -1.61
N ALA A 86 8.21 -11.73 -2.29
CA ALA A 86 9.12 -11.73 -3.44
C ALA A 86 8.65 -12.76 -4.50
N PRO A 87 8.94 -12.54 -5.78
CA PRO A 87 9.50 -11.32 -6.38
C PRO A 87 8.47 -10.18 -6.46
N VAL A 88 8.94 -8.94 -6.59
CA VAL A 88 8.08 -7.80 -6.96
C VAL A 88 7.63 -8.00 -8.40
N PRO A 89 6.33 -7.90 -8.72
CA PRO A 89 5.85 -8.06 -10.08
C PRO A 89 6.34 -6.93 -11.00
N GLY A 90 6.49 -7.20 -12.31
CA GLY A 90 6.82 -6.16 -13.29
C GLY A 90 5.69 -5.17 -13.54
N SER A 91 4.45 -5.56 -13.22
CA SER A 91 3.26 -4.74 -13.39
C SER A 91 2.17 -5.14 -12.39
N ILE A 92 1.20 -4.24 -12.18
CA ILE A 92 0.06 -4.46 -11.29
C ILE A 92 -1.21 -3.85 -11.90
N THR A 93 -2.34 -4.49 -11.68
CA THR A 93 -3.65 -3.96 -12.10
C THR A 93 -4.29 -3.21 -10.95
N ILE A 94 -4.67 -1.95 -11.20
CA ILE A 94 -5.37 -1.10 -10.25
C ILE A 94 -6.62 -0.56 -10.94
N ASN A 95 -7.78 -0.85 -10.38
CA ASN A 95 -9.09 -0.45 -10.93
C ASN A 95 -9.25 -0.79 -12.42
N GLY A 96 -8.82 -2.01 -12.81
CA GLY A 96 -8.92 -2.51 -14.18
C GLY A 96 -7.86 -1.99 -15.17
N LEU A 97 -6.96 -1.10 -14.74
CA LEU A 97 -5.87 -0.57 -15.55
C LEU A 97 -4.53 -1.19 -15.13
N LEU A 98 -3.69 -1.52 -16.12
CA LEU A 98 -2.38 -2.10 -15.91
C LEU A 98 -1.31 -1.01 -15.76
N TYR A 99 -0.60 -1.01 -14.65
CA TYR A 99 0.51 -0.10 -14.34
C TYR A 99 1.82 -0.88 -14.28
N THR A 100 2.87 -0.34 -14.90
CA THR A 100 4.22 -0.90 -14.81
C THR A 100 4.90 -0.44 -13.53
N MET A 101 5.65 -1.32 -12.87
CA MET A 101 6.52 -0.91 -11.77
C MET A 101 7.58 0.06 -12.26
N ASP A 102 7.93 1.03 -11.43
CA ASP A 102 8.96 2.01 -11.74
C ASP A 102 10.35 1.33 -11.67
N PRO A 103 11.06 1.16 -12.80
CA PRO A 103 12.36 0.49 -12.83
C PRO A 103 13.45 1.30 -12.14
N ASP A 104 13.26 2.62 -11.99
CA ASP A 104 14.21 3.53 -11.36
C ASP A 104 14.01 3.61 -9.84
N PHE A 105 12.95 2.99 -9.33
CA PHE A 105 12.69 2.88 -7.90
C PHE A 105 12.89 1.43 -7.41
N ALA A 106 14.07 1.15 -6.88
CA ALA A 106 14.31 -0.15 -6.24
C ALA A 106 13.35 -0.34 -5.05
N PRO A 107 12.79 -1.56 -4.85
CA PRO A 107 11.96 -1.85 -3.69
C PRO A 107 12.66 -1.42 -2.39
N LEU A 108 12.02 -0.54 -1.64
CA LEU A 108 12.59 0.10 -0.45
C LEU A 108 12.06 -0.56 0.81
N GLN A 109 12.90 -1.32 1.51
CA GLN A 109 12.57 -1.79 2.85
C GLN A 109 12.50 -0.61 3.82
N ILE A 110 11.45 -0.55 4.63
CA ILE A 110 11.33 0.45 5.69
C ILE A 110 12.11 -0.06 6.90
N THR A 111 13.04 0.75 7.38
CA THR A 111 13.86 0.42 8.55
C THR A 111 13.88 1.61 9.50
N GLU A 112 13.80 1.32 10.79
CA GLU A 112 13.97 2.30 11.86
C GLU A 112 14.71 1.63 13.03
N PRO A 113 16.02 1.77 13.11
CA PRO A 113 16.81 1.06 14.10
C PRO A 113 16.29 1.23 15.55
N PRO A 114 16.24 0.15 16.35
CA PRO A 114 16.82 -1.17 16.06
C PRO A 114 15.94 -2.07 15.18
N ASP A 115 14.74 -1.63 14.75
CA ASP A 115 13.80 -2.45 14.04
C ASP A 115 14.21 -2.67 12.57
N VAL A 116 14.08 -3.92 12.11
CA VAL A 116 14.20 -4.34 10.71
C VAL A 116 12.80 -4.77 10.27
N VAL A 117 12.03 -3.80 9.77
CA VAL A 117 10.59 -3.98 9.62
C VAL A 117 10.26 -4.85 8.42
N ASP A 118 9.32 -5.79 8.57
CA ASP A 118 8.78 -6.57 7.46
C ASP A 118 7.79 -5.74 6.63
N MET A 119 8.29 -4.65 6.08
CA MET A 119 7.50 -3.72 5.29
C MET A 119 8.36 -3.10 4.21
N LYS A 120 7.88 -3.05 2.97
CA LYS A 120 8.54 -2.37 1.86
C LYS A 120 7.60 -1.52 1.04
N LEU A 121 8.17 -0.47 0.46
CA LEU A 121 7.54 0.42 -0.50
C LEU A 121 8.04 0.07 -1.90
N VAL A 122 7.12 0.05 -2.88
CA VAL A 122 7.42 0.02 -4.31
C VAL A 122 6.68 1.13 -5.01
N LYS A 123 7.11 1.52 -6.20
CA LYS A 123 6.43 2.55 -7.00
C LYS A 123 6.01 2.03 -8.35
N ILE A 124 4.95 2.63 -8.89
CA ILE A 124 4.47 2.42 -10.24
C ILE A 124 4.63 3.68 -11.08
N LEU A 125 4.86 3.49 -12.36
CA LEU A 125 4.77 4.56 -13.36
C LEU A 125 3.31 4.82 -13.70
N GLY A 126 2.93 6.09 -13.85
CA GLY A 126 1.65 6.46 -14.42
C GLY A 126 1.52 6.00 -15.88
N ILE A 127 0.30 5.81 -16.35
CA ILE A 127 0.00 5.48 -17.76
C ILE A 127 0.19 6.75 -18.60
N PRO A 128 0.89 6.70 -19.76
CA PRO A 128 1.02 7.85 -20.64
C PRO A 128 -0.35 8.35 -21.13
N ASP A 129 -0.58 9.66 -21.06
CA ASP A 129 -1.83 10.31 -21.51
C ASP A 129 -1.82 10.71 -23.00
N GLY A 130 -0.73 10.43 -23.71
CA GLY A 130 -0.53 10.86 -25.10
C GLY A 130 -0.15 12.33 -25.27
N LEU A 131 -0.12 13.11 -24.19
CA LEU A 131 0.27 14.53 -24.17
C LEU A 131 1.65 14.76 -23.53
N GLY A 132 2.35 13.66 -23.21
CA GLY A 132 3.67 13.69 -22.57
C GLY A 132 3.64 13.58 -21.05
N ASN A 133 2.45 13.50 -20.43
CA ASN A 133 2.33 13.29 -18.99
C ASN A 133 2.06 11.82 -18.68
N ARG A 134 2.17 11.46 -17.41
CA ARG A 134 1.79 10.14 -16.87
C ARG A 134 0.69 10.28 -15.83
N VAL A 135 -0.39 9.51 -15.99
CA VAL A 135 -1.55 9.53 -15.11
C VAL A 135 -1.47 8.36 -14.14
N LEU A 136 -1.37 8.67 -12.86
CA LEU A 136 -1.41 7.70 -11.76
C LEU A 136 -2.87 7.26 -11.47
N PRO A 137 -3.08 6.13 -10.77
CA PRO A 137 -4.42 5.68 -10.40
C PRO A 137 -5.19 6.77 -9.66
N ALA A 138 -6.34 7.17 -10.20
CA ALA A 138 -7.31 8.00 -9.50
C ALA A 138 -8.31 7.09 -8.79
N LEU A 139 -8.21 6.98 -7.47
CA LEU A 139 -9.21 6.24 -6.69
C LEU A 139 -10.33 7.21 -6.27
N PRO A 140 -11.63 6.82 -6.43
CA PRO A 140 -12.76 7.76 -6.35
C PRO A 140 -12.92 8.50 -5.02
N VAL A 141 -12.42 7.95 -3.92
CA VAL A 141 -12.70 8.48 -2.58
C VAL A 141 -11.43 8.78 -1.78
N VAL A 142 -10.33 8.07 -2.01
CA VAL A 142 -9.10 8.19 -1.22
C VAL A 142 -7.91 8.07 -2.16
N GLN A 143 -7.52 9.17 -2.77
CA GLN A 143 -6.27 9.20 -3.56
C GLN A 143 -5.04 8.93 -2.68
N LYS A 144 -5.13 9.32 -1.40
CA LYS A 144 -4.17 8.99 -0.35
C LYS A 144 -4.87 8.28 0.78
N LEU A 145 -4.39 7.10 1.10
CA LEU A 145 -4.88 6.38 2.25
C LEU A 145 -4.34 7.03 3.53
N PRO A 146 -5.19 7.48 4.45
CA PRO A 146 -4.74 8.01 5.73
C PRO A 146 -4.08 6.91 6.56
N ILE A 147 -2.84 7.12 6.97
CA ILE A 147 -2.15 6.22 7.89
C ILE A 147 -2.48 6.64 9.33
N ASN A 148 -2.65 5.69 10.22
CA ASN A 148 -2.87 5.98 11.63
C ASN A 148 -1.61 6.60 12.25
N PHE A 149 -1.78 7.64 13.10
CA PHE A 149 -0.67 8.34 13.75
C PHE A 149 -0.94 8.64 15.24
N SER A 150 -1.84 7.90 15.86
CA SER A 150 -2.22 8.14 17.25
C SER A 150 -1.87 6.95 18.13
N ALA A 151 -0.85 7.13 18.96
CA ALA A 151 -0.13 6.10 19.73
C ALA A 151 -0.96 5.18 20.64
N THR A 152 -2.24 5.42 20.83
CA THR A 152 -3.07 4.58 21.70
C THR A 152 -4.42 4.22 21.10
N THR A 153 -4.73 4.73 19.91
CA THR A 153 -6.08 4.61 19.35
C THR A 153 -6.29 3.36 18.50
N ASP A 154 -5.23 2.62 18.22
CA ASP A 154 -5.23 1.39 17.41
C ASP A 154 -5.34 0.10 18.24
N LEU A 155 -5.22 0.21 19.57
CA LEU A 155 -5.34 -0.93 20.49
C LEU A 155 -6.79 -1.12 20.98
N SER A 156 -7.16 -2.35 21.30
CA SER A 156 -8.51 -2.72 21.74
C SER A 156 -9.63 -2.19 20.83
N ARG A 157 -9.40 -2.09 19.54
CA ARG A 157 -10.30 -1.45 18.59
C ARG A 157 -10.78 -2.42 17.51
N ASN A 158 -12.04 -2.28 17.15
CA ASN A 158 -12.59 -3.01 16.01
C ASN A 158 -11.85 -2.59 14.74
N CYS A 159 -11.58 -3.56 13.90
CA CYS A 159 -10.89 -3.37 12.62
C CYS A 159 -11.61 -4.11 11.48
N THR A 160 -11.31 -3.69 10.28
CA THR A 160 -11.66 -4.40 9.04
C THR A 160 -10.37 -4.79 8.37
N ILE A 161 -10.19 -6.08 8.12
CA ILE A 161 -9.05 -6.63 7.39
C ILE A 161 -9.49 -6.82 5.94
N ILE A 162 -8.66 -6.41 4.99
CA ILE A 162 -8.90 -6.60 3.56
C ILE A 162 -7.66 -7.21 2.92
N GLY A 163 -7.80 -8.34 2.24
CA GLY A 163 -6.68 -9.06 1.67
C GLY A 163 -7.01 -9.85 0.40
N TRP A 164 -5.99 -10.54 -0.14
CA TRP A 164 -6.03 -11.34 -1.37
C TRP A 164 -5.50 -12.77 -1.18
N GLY A 165 -5.56 -13.31 0.03
CA GLY A 165 -5.11 -14.68 0.34
C GLY A 165 -6.02 -15.79 -0.19
N VAL A 166 -5.83 -16.99 0.30
CA VAL A 166 -6.72 -18.15 0.03
C VAL A 166 -7.96 -18.11 0.94
N GLY A 167 -8.97 -18.88 0.63
CA GLY A 167 -10.16 -19.02 1.46
C GLY A 167 -10.15 -20.30 2.30
N LYS A 168 -11.34 -20.71 2.74
CA LYS A 168 -11.56 -21.97 3.46
C LYS A 168 -11.25 -23.17 2.59
N GLY A 169 -10.51 -24.12 3.13
CA GLY A 169 -10.31 -25.46 2.61
C GLY A 169 -11.21 -26.49 3.28
N THR A 170 -10.63 -27.63 3.69
CA THR A 170 -11.34 -28.68 4.39
C THR A 170 -11.71 -28.28 5.82
N ILE A 171 -12.87 -28.73 6.29
CA ILE A 171 -13.32 -28.45 7.65
C ILE A 171 -12.43 -29.20 8.66
N ILE A 172 -12.06 -28.54 9.73
CA ILE A 172 -11.54 -29.13 10.96
C ILE A 172 -12.74 -29.24 11.90
N PRO A 173 -13.19 -30.48 12.23
CA PRO A 173 -14.41 -30.66 12.98
C PRO A 173 -14.43 -29.87 14.30
N ASN A 174 -15.50 -29.08 14.50
CA ASN A 174 -15.75 -28.21 15.64
C ASN A 174 -14.74 -27.05 15.87
N GLN A 175 -13.71 -26.92 15.06
CA GLN A 175 -12.63 -25.93 15.24
C GLN A 175 -12.64 -24.82 14.17
N GLY A 176 -12.75 -25.19 12.89
CA GLY A 176 -12.66 -24.25 11.79
C GLY A 176 -12.29 -24.91 10.47
N TRP A 177 -11.25 -24.42 9.80
CA TRP A 177 -10.90 -24.86 8.46
C TRP A 177 -9.39 -24.88 8.24
N ASN A 178 -8.92 -25.84 7.47
CA ASN A 178 -7.62 -25.71 6.78
C ASN A 178 -7.68 -24.57 5.77
N TRP A 179 -6.54 -23.98 5.46
CA TRP A 179 -6.47 -23.06 4.34
C TRP A 179 -6.78 -23.77 3.02
N GLY A 180 -7.54 -23.09 2.17
CA GLY A 180 -7.81 -23.55 0.82
C GLY A 180 -6.59 -23.42 -0.09
N ASP A 181 -6.70 -23.96 -1.29
CA ASP A 181 -5.70 -23.81 -2.34
C ASP A 181 -5.87 -22.49 -3.12
N ASN A 182 -5.02 -22.28 -4.14
CA ASN A 182 -5.06 -21.10 -4.98
C ASN A 182 -6.39 -20.89 -5.74
N SER A 183 -7.19 -21.94 -5.95
CA SER A 183 -8.53 -21.80 -6.56
C SER A 183 -9.53 -21.09 -5.65
N THR A 184 -9.23 -21.00 -4.35
CA THR A 184 -10.05 -20.31 -3.35
C THR A 184 -9.62 -18.85 -3.12
N ARG A 185 -8.66 -18.32 -3.88
CA ARG A 185 -8.10 -16.98 -3.71
C ARG A 185 -9.05 -15.89 -4.24
N ALA A 186 -9.29 -14.80 -3.46
CA ALA A 186 -10.05 -13.59 -3.88
C ALA A 186 -9.68 -12.39 -3.04
N GLN A 187 -10.15 -11.21 -3.41
CA GLN A 187 -10.26 -10.12 -2.47
C GLN A 187 -11.44 -10.36 -1.54
N ARG A 188 -11.18 -10.27 -0.22
CA ARG A 188 -12.22 -10.31 0.83
C ARG A 188 -11.94 -9.27 1.88
N TRP A 189 -13.00 -8.98 2.61
CA TRP A 189 -12.90 -8.25 3.87
C TRP A 189 -13.52 -9.07 4.99
N GLY A 190 -13.04 -8.82 6.20
CA GLY A 190 -13.65 -9.34 7.40
C GLY A 190 -13.38 -8.43 8.58
N THR A 191 -14.08 -8.66 9.67
CA THR A 191 -13.95 -7.88 10.89
C THR A 191 -13.17 -8.64 11.96
N ASN A 192 -12.45 -7.91 12.78
CA ASN A 192 -11.78 -8.44 13.96
C ASN A 192 -11.59 -7.31 14.97
N ARG A 193 -10.83 -7.56 16.03
CA ARG A 193 -10.47 -6.58 17.04
C ARG A 193 -9.01 -6.75 17.43
N THR A 194 -8.27 -5.63 17.45
CA THR A 194 -6.88 -5.63 17.93
C THR A 194 -6.82 -5.88 19.43
N LEU A 195 -5.77 -6.52 19.88
CA LEU A 195 -5.51 -6.75 21.31
C LEU A 195 -5.26 -5.43 22.03
N SER A 196 -5.25 -5.49 23.38
CA SER A 196 -5.08 -4.32 24.24
C SER A 196 -3.64 -3.81 24.34
N THR A 197 -2.68 -4.60 23.85
CA THR A 197 -1.24 -4.27 23.85
C THR A 197 -0.66 -4.54 22.47
N ALA A 198 0.26 -3.70 22.06
CA ALA A 198 1.15 -4.02 20.95
C ALA A 198 2.19 -5.04 21.42
N VAL A 199 2.69 -5.85 20.52
CA VAL A 199 3.71 -6.86 20.80
C VAL A 199 4.98 -6.61 20.00
N SER A 200 6.14 -6.98 20.55
CA SER A 200 7.37 -7.07 19.76
C SER A 200 7.35 -8.39 19.02
N ALA A 201 7.23 -8.33 17.69
CA ALA A 201 7.19 -9.48 16.82
C ALA A 201 8.56 -9.72 16.18
N VAL A 202 8.90 -10.99 16.00
CA VAL A 202 10.07 -11.45 15.22
C VAL A 202 9.59 -12.52 14.25
N TYR A 203 9.78 -12.28 12.95
CA TYR A 203 9.38 -13.20 11.90
C TYR A 203 10.39 -13.17 10.76
N ASP A 204 10.92 -14.33 10.36
CA ASP A 204 11.83 -14.50 9.22
C ASP A 204 13.00 -13.49 9.17
N GLY A 205 13.59 -13.20 10.34
CA GLY A 205 14.69 -12.23 10.47
C GLY A 205 14.28 -10.77 10.56
N TYR A 206 12.99 -10.48 10.51
CA TYR A 206 12.43 -9.15 10.76
C TYR A 206 12.09 -8.97 12.23
N SER A 207 12.23 -7.74 12.73
CA SER A 207 11.82 -7.34 14.08
C SER A 207 11.04 -6.04 14.00
N TYR A 208 9.86 -5.99 14.60
CA TYR A 208 8.96 -4.83 14.52
C TYR A 208 7.95 -4.83 15.66
N GLU A 209 7.35 -3.68 15.90
CA GLU A 209 6.17 -3.59 16.76
C GLU A 209 4.92 -3.97 15.96
N ALA A 210 4.11 -4.88 16.51
CA ALA A 210 2.93 -5.40 15.84
C ALA A 210 1.64 -5.10 16.60
N LEU A 211 0.56 -4.85 15.84
CA LEU A 211 -0.80 -5.11 16.28
C LEU A 211 -1.09 -6.59 16.10
N GLN A 212 -1.83 -7.17 17.04
CA GLN A 212 -2.24 -8.56 16.97
C GLN A 212 -3.76 -8.67 17.02
N THR A 213 -4.32 -9.59 16.23
CA THR A 213 -5.71 -10.02 16.31
C THR A 213 -5.76 -11.50 16.68
N SER A 214 -6.93 -11.96 17.16
CA SER A 214 -7.20 -13.38 17.35
C SER A 214 -8.50 -13.75 16.68
N PHE A 215 -8.58 -14.95 16.13
CA PHE A 215 -9.79 -15.46 15.52
C PHE A 215 -10.77 -15.93 16.58
N ARG A 216 -11.70 -15.07 16.98
CA ARG A 216 -12.59 -15.32 18.13
C ARG A 216 -14.05 -15.37 17.72
N ARG A 217 -14.72 -16.48 18.05
CA ARG A 217 -16.17 -16.62 17.92
C ARG A 217 -16.93 -15.62 18.80
N SER A 218 -16.39 -15.24 19.95
CA SER A 218 -16.99 -14.31 20.90
C SER A 218 -17.19 -12.87 20.34
N LEU A 219 -16.59 -12.53 19.20
CA LEU A 219 -16.86 -11.25 18.53
C LEU A 219 -18.24 -11.20 17.86
N GLY A 220 -18.95 -12.35 17.77
CA GLY A 220 -20.38 -12.43 17.45
C GLY A 220 -20.80 -12.00 16.05
N SER A 221 -19.85 -11.77 15.15
CA SER A 221 -20.12 -11.34 13.78
C SER A 221 -19.84 -12.47 12.78
N ASN A 222 -20.80 -12.69 11.86
CA ASN A 222 -20.57 -13.60 10.74
C ASN A 222 -19.41 -13.16 9.83
N ASP A 223 -19.00 -11.89 9.93
CA ASP A 223 -17.90 -11.31 9.18
C ASP A 223 -16.55 -11.41 9.91
N THR A 224 -16.50 -12.03 11.12
CA THR A 224 -15.24 -12.29 11.83
C THR A 224 -14.28 -13.04 10.93
N SER A 225 -13.03 -12.59 10.86
CA SER A 225 -12.05 -13.13 9.91
C SER A 225 -10.69 -13.32 10.52
N GLU A 226 -9.93 -14.22 9.88
CA GLU A 226 -8.51 -14.40 10.10
C GLU A 226 -7.77 -14.40 8.76
N ILE A 227 -6.48 -14.09 8.80
CA ILE A 227 -5.60 -14.05 7.63
C ILE A 227 -5.24 -15.46 7.16
N THR A 228 -4.82 -15.57 5.91
CA THR A 228 -4.43 -16.83 5.28
C THR A 228 -3.21 -16.68 4.39
N LEU A 229 -2.76 -17.76 3.78
CA LEU A 229 -1.68 -17.74 2.80
C LEU A 229 -1.98 -16.77 1.65
N GLY A 230 -1.09 -15.80 1.45
CA GLY A 230 -1.22 -14.74 0.44
C GLY A 230 -1.87 -13.46 0.94
N ASP A 231 -2.25 -13.39 2.22
CA ASP A 231 -2.62 -12.14 2.86
C ASP A 231 -1.40 -11.33 3.33
N SER A 232 -0.17 -11.81 3.16
CA SER A 232 1.04 -11.01 3.36
C SER A 232 0.93 -9.67 2.66
N GLY A 233 1.04 -8.56 3.41
CA GLY A 233 0.81 -7.21 2.90
C GLY A 233 -0.65 -6.77 2.88
N SER A 234 -1.59 -7.54 3.43
CA SER A 234 -3.00 -7.13 3.60
C SER A 234 -3.15 -5.95 4.55
N ALA A 235 -4.23 -5.23 4.39
CA ALA A 235 -4.52 -4.04 5.16
C ALA A 235 -5.40 -4.32 6.38
N LEU A 236 -4.99 -3.83 7.54
CA LEU A 236 -5.83 -3.68 8.71
C LEU A 236 -6.27 -2.22 8.82
N PHE A 237 -7.57 -1.97 8.62
CA PHE A 237 -8.18 -0.65 8.71
C PHE A 237 -8.95 -0.49 10.01
N GLN A 238 -8.88 0.72 10.57
CA GLN A 238 -9.69 1.13 11.71
C GLN A 238 -10.40 2.45 11.42
N GLN A 239 -11.61 2.60 11.92
CA GLN A 239 -12.31 3.88 11.85
C GLN A 239 -11.99 4.69 13.10
N ILE A 240 -11.26 5.79 12.94
CA ILE A 240 -10.82 6.68 14.01
C ILE A 240 -11.45 8.05 13.78
N SER A 241 -12.28 8.49 14.71
CA SER A 241 -13.05 9.74 14.59
C SER A 241 -13.83 9.84 13.27
N GLY A 242 -14.45 8.72 12.85
CA GLY A 242 -15.25 8.66 11.62
C GLY A 242 -14.45 8.53 10.32
N VAL A 243 -13.11 8.53 10.38
CA VAL A 243 -12.23 8.42 9.22
C VAL A 243 -11.59 7.04 9.19
N TRP A 244 -11.63 6.37 8.04
CA TRP A 244 -10.89 5.13 7.81
C TRP A 244 -9.40 5.42 7.74
N LYS A 245 -8.61 4.67 8.53
CA LYS A 245 -7.17 4.76 8.59
C LYS A 245 -6.55 3.39 8.46
N LEU A 246 -5.45 3.31 7.72
CA LEU A 246 -4.60 2.14 7.68
C LEU A 246 -3.79 2.09 8.98
N SER A 247 -4.01 1.06 9.80
CA SER A 247 -3.36 0.90 11.10
C SER A 247 -2.35 -0.23 11.12
N GLY A 248 -2.52 -1.23 10.24
CA GLY A 248 -1.63 -2.38 10.19
C GLY A 248 -1.42 -2.95 8.80
N LEU A 249 -0.27 -3.57 8.62
CA LEU A 249 0.12 -4.33 7.43
C LEU A 249 0.40 -5.78 7.84
N THR A 250 -0.31 -6.74 7.26
CA THR A 250 -0.17 -8.17 7.59
C THR A 250 1.23 -8.70 7.25
N THR A 251 1.81 -9.43 8.19
CA THR A 251 3.11 -10.09 8.04
C THR A 251 3.05 -11.58 8.27
N SER A 252 2.50 -12.03 9.40
CA SER A 252 2.49 -13.44 9.77
C SER A 252 1.19 -13.88 10.41
N ALA A 253 0.85 -15.15 10.22
CA ALA A 253 -0.15 -15.86 11.01
C ALA A 253 0.58 -16.63 12.12
N LEU A 254 0.08 -16.53 13.33
CA LEU A 254 0.53 -17.32 14.46
C LEU A 254 -0.41 -18.52 14.61
N GLN A 255 0.16 -19.71 14.43
CA GLN A 255 -0.56 -20.96 14.54
C GLN A 255 -0.23 -21.63 15.85
N TYR A 256 -1.25 -22.04 16.55
CA TYR A 256 -1.10 -22.69 17.85
C TYR A 256 -1.37 -24.19 17.82
N LEU A 257 -1.60 -24.80 16.64
CA LEU A 257 -1.75 -26.26 16.52
C LEU A 257 -0.40 -26.97 16.57
N SER A 258 -0.35 -28.05 17.34
CA SER A 258 0.84 -28.88 17.57
C SER A 258 1.35 -29.63 16.34
N ASN A 259 0.61 -29.66 15.23
CA ASN A 259 1.01 -30.28 13.98
C ASN A 259 1.43 -29.21 12.96
N ALA A 260 2.65 -28.80 13.07
CA ALA A 260 3.31 -27.72 12.31
C ALA A 260 3.32 -27.87 10.77
N ALA A 261 2.53 -28.78 10.18
CA ALA A 261 2.51 -29.03 8.75
C ALA A 261 1.25 -28.50 8.03
N GLN A 262 0.26 -28.02 8.74
CA GLN A 262 -0.99 -27.51 8.13
C GLN A 262 -1.33 -26.14 8.72
N TYR A 263 -1.44 -25.17 7.86
CA TYR A 263 -1.95 -23.85 8.14
C TYR A 263 -3.48 -23.93 8.19
N ASP A 264 -4.11 -23.46 9.26
CA ASP A 264 -5.56 -23.52 9.45
C ASP A 264 -6.11 -22.29 10.17
N GLY A 265 -7.40 -22.06 10.04
CA GLY A 265 -8.13 -21.06 10.76
C GLY A 265 -8.89 -21.68 11.93
N VAL A 266 -8.26 -21.73 13.10
CA VAL A 266 -8.86 -22.25 14.34
C VAL A 266 -9.52 -21.13 15.11
N LEU A 267 -10.79 -21.38 15.50
CA LEU A 267 -11.61 -20.44 16.26
C LEU A 267 -11.43 -20.62 17.76
N ASP A 268 -11.26 -19.51 18.50
CA ASP A 268 -11.47 -19.49 19.95
C ASP A 268 -12.98 -19.45 20.25
N ASP A 269 -13.46 -20.50 20.88
CA ASP A 269 -14.78 -20.52 21.50
C ASP A 269 -14.63 -20.70 23.02
N PRO A 270 -14.59 -19.60 23.80
CA PRO A 270 -14.43 -19.70 25.25
C PRO A 270 -15.64 -20.39 25.93
N LEU A 271 -16.71 -20.65 25.20
CA LEU A 271 -17.87 -21.40 25.67
C LEU A 271 -17.87 -22.85 25.17
N ASN A 272 -16.98 -23.20 24.27
CA ASN A 272 -16.89 -24.53 23.72
C ASN A 272 -15.97 -25.40 24.57
N THR A 273 -16.58 -26.20 25.41
CA THR A 273 -15.90 -27.28 26.17
C THR A 273 -15.47 -28.45 25.29
N ASP A 274 -15.78 -28.41 24.00
CA ASP A 274 -15.52 -29.48 23.03
C ASP A 274 -14.16 -29.32 22.31
N ILE A 275 -13.40 -28.27 22.61
CA ILE A 275 -12.01 -28.15 22.14
C ILE A 275 -11.18 -29.20 22.91
N PRO A 276 -10.70 -30.26 22.26
CA PRO A 276 -9.98 -31.31 22.96
C PRO A 276 -8.61 -30.78 23.43
N ASN A 277 -8.51 -30.52 24.70
CA ASN A 277 -7.28 -30.41 25.45
C ASN A 277 -6.42 -29.14 25.22
N PRO A 278 -6.64 -28.09 26.02
CA PRO A 278 -5.81 -26.85 25.97
C PRO A 278 -4.32 -27.10 26.26
N THR A 279 -3.92 -28.29 26.69
CA THR A 279 -2.50 -28.66 26.87
C THR A 279 -1.81 -29.01 25.54
N LEU A 280 -2.54 -29.13 24.43
CA LEU A 280 -2.00 -29.47 23.11
C LEU A 280 -1.96 -28.33 22.11
N GLY A 281 -2.11 -27.10 22.54
CA GLY A 281 -1.96 -25.95 21.66
C GLY A 281 -3.19 -25.57 20.85
N ASP A 282 -4.37 -25.92 21.34
CA ASP A 282 -5.67 -25.59 20.74
C ASP A 282 -6.09 -24.14 21.13
N GLN A 283 -5.20 -23.19 20.86
CA GLN A 283 -5.46 -21.77 21.03
C GLN A 283 -6.00 -21.21 19.71
N PRO A 284 -6.78 -20.12 19.75
CA PRO A 284 -7.21 -19.45 18.51
C PRO A 284 -6.01 -18.98 17.71
N ASP A 285 -6.08 -19.15 16.41
CA ASP A 285 -5.09 -18.55 15.53
C ASP A 285 -5.07 -17.04 15.73
N ALA A 286 -3.90 -16.46 15.58
CA ALA A 286 -3.69 -15.02 15.67
C ALA A 286 -2.92 -14.51 14.45
N ALA A 287 -3.05 -13.23 14.18
CA ALA A 287 -2.32 -12.56 13.11
C ALA A 287 -1.54 -11.38 13.65
N ASP A 288 -0.33 -11.22 13.14
CA ASP A 288 0.52 -10.06 13.37
C ASP A 288 0.49 -9.12 12.18
N PHE A 289 0.37 -7.85 12.51
CA PHE A 289 0.38 -6.74 11.56
C PHE A 289 1.45 -5.75 12.01
N VAL A 290 2.38 -5.37 11.13
CA VAL A 290 3.26 -4.22 11.41
C VAL A 290 2.40 -3.05 11.89
N ARG A 291 2.67 -2.51 13.06
CA ARG A 291 1.95 -1.38 13.63
C ARG A 291 2.38 -0.09 12.93
N LEU A 292 1.58 0.38 11.98
CA LEU A 292 1.94 1.52 11.13
C LEU A 292 2.06 2.84 11.89
N GLU A 293 1.41 2.98 13.02
CA GLU A 293 1.55 4.16 13.88
C GLU A 293 3.02 4.45 14.19
N LYS A 294 3.81 3.43 14.49
CA LYS A 294 5.23 3.56 14.83
C LYS A 294 6.08 4.06 13.66
N TYR A 295 5.78 3.62 12.43
CA TYR A 295 6.62 3.88 11.25
C TYR A 295 6.03 4.92 10.29
N ALA A 296 4.82 5.41 10.58
CA ALA A 296 4.08 6.28 9.65
C ALA A 296 4.77 7.63 9.40
N HIS A 297 5.58 8.10 10.34
CA HIS A 297 6.37 9.33 10.21
C HIS A 297 7.42 9.26 9.09
N LEU A 298 7.84 8.05 8.70
CA LEU A 298 8.72 7.84 7.55
C LEU A 298 7.98 7.91 6.21
N LEU A 299 6.64 7.81 6.23
CA LEU A 299 5.81 7.67 5.05
C LEU A 299 5.04 8.94 4.68
N ARG A 300 4.73 9.81 5.65
CA ARG A 300 3.88 10.99 5.45
C ARG A 300 4.24 12.16 6.34
N TYR A 301 4.12 13.37 5.77
CA TYR A 301 4.38 14.61 6.48
C TYR A 301 3.52 14.79 7.74
N GLU A 302 2.20 14.52 7.67
CA GLU A 302 1.33 14.67 8.83
C GLU A 302 1.73 13.78 10.02
N ASN A 303 2.19 12.57 9.74
CA ASN A 303 2.68 11.64 10.75
C ASN A 303 4.02 12.13 11.33
N TRP A 304 4.94 12.56 10.47
CA TRP A 304 6.20 13.16 10.87
C TRP A 304 5.98 14.43 11.72
N ALA A 305 5.12 15.34 11.25
CA ALA A 305 4.82 16.58 11.95
C ALA A 305 4.15 16.32 13.32
N ASN A 306 3.27 15.31 13.41
CA ASN A 306 2.70 14.92 14.69
C ASN A 306 3.76 14.41 15.66
N LEU A 307 4.67 13.56 15.19
CA LEU A 307 5.75 12.99 16.01
C LEU A 307 6.77 14.05 16.43
N LYS A 308 7.25 14.86 15.48
CA LYS A 308 8.38 15.79 15.69
C LYS A 308 7.97 17.17 16.21
N LEU A 309 6.76 17.63 15.86
CA LEU A 309 6.26 18.99 16.16
C LEU A 309 5.04 18.98 17.08
N GLY A 310 4.54 17.79 17.46
CA GLY A 310 3.37 17.64 18.31
C GLY A 310 2.04 18.00 17.62
N SER A 311 2.00 18.21 16.31
CA SER A 311 0.80 18.55 15.56
C SER A 311 0.84 18.07 14.12
N ALA A 312 -0.11 17.20 13.74
CA ALA A 312 -0.26 16.75 12.36
C ALA A 312 -0.62 17.88 11.36
N THR A 313 -1.04 19.03 11.86
CA THR A 313 -1.38 20.22 11.06
C THR A 313 -0.32 21.31 11.13
N ALA A 314 0.89 20.97 11.60
CA ALA A 314 1.99 21.93 11.65
C ALA A 314 2.26 22.54 10.28
N VAL A 315 2.49 23.85 10.27
CA VAL A 315 2.67 24.64 9.04
C VAL A 315 3.96 24.23 8.32
N THR A 316 3.84 23.82 7.08
CA THR A 316 4.97 23.34 6.25
C THR A 316 6.05 24.40 6.04
N THR A 317 5.69 25.68 6.04
CA THR A 317 6.60 26.81 5.80
C THR A 317 7.20 27.38 7.07
N ALA A 318 6.85 26.88 8.26
CA ALA A 318 7.50 27.29 9.50
C ALA A 318 8.92 26.71 9.58
N ASP A 319 9.84 27.50 10.09
CA ASP A 319 11.22 27.15 10.37
C ASP A 319 11.42 27.24 11.88
N THR A 320 11.44 26.09 12.55
CA THR A 320 11.34 25.98 14.02
C THR A 320 12.63 26.37 14.71
N ASP A 321 13.79 25.99 14.16
CA ASP A 321 15.11 26.26 14.74
C ASP A 321 15.88 27.39 14.02
N LYS A 322 15.28 27.96 12.96
CA LYS A 322 15.78 29.12 12.21
C LYS A 322 17.11 28.85 11.48
N ASP A 323 17.25 27.65 10.94
CA ASP A 323 18.43 27.26 10.18
C ASP A 323 18.32 27.51 8.66
N GLY A 324 17.15 27.97 8.20
CA GLY A 324 16.82 28.21 6.79
C GLY A 324 16.08 27.07 6.11
N SER A 325 15.89 25.93 6.80
CA SER A 325 15.02 24.83 6.36
C SER A 325 13.65 24.95 7.02
N ASN A 326 12.60 25.01 6.24
CA ASN A 326 11.27 24.93 6.80
C ASN A 326 10.88 23.45 7.08
N ASN A 327 9.82 23.25 7.87
CA ASN A 327 9.37 21.91 8.29
C ASN A 327 9.18 20.94 7.11
N LEU A 328 8.75 21.40 5.93
CA LEU A 328 8.61 20.55 4.76
C LEU A 328 9.95 20.09 4.21
N LEU A 329 10.93 20.97 4.18
CA LEU A 329 12.29 20.64 3.74
C LEU A 329 13.00 19.73 4.73
N GLU A 330 12.78 19.92 6.03
CA GLU A 330 13.33 19.05 7.06
C GLU A 330 12.77 17.63 6.95
N TYR A 331 11.47 17.49 6.76
CA TYR A 331 10.87 16.19 6.45
C TYR A 331 11.46 15.60 5.16
N ALA A 332 11.58 16.42 4.10
CA ALA A 332 12.08 15.96 2.81
C ALA A 332 13.55 15.55 2.82
N PHE A 333 14.38 16.20 3.63
CA PHE A 333 15.80 15.89 3.79
C PHE A 333 16.08 14.94 4.95
N HIS A 334 15.03 14.51 5.66
CA HIS A 334 15.12 13.61 6.82
C HIS A 334 16.01 14.20 7.92
N THR A 335 15.75 15.45 8.31
CA THR A 335 16.41 16.18 9.38
C THR A 335 15.48 16.40 10.57
N GLU A 336 16.04 16.94 11.68
CA GLU A 336 15.29 17.18 12.92
C GLU A 336 14.88 18.66 13.01
N PRO A 337 13.58 18.97 13.16
CA PRO A 337 13.07 20.35 13.10
C PRO A 337 13.39 21.23 14.32
N GLY A 338 14.09 20.70 15.28
CA GLY A 338 14.54 21.43 16.48
C GLY A 338 16.05 21.50 16.59
N THR A 339 16.80 21.15 15.55
CA THR A 339 18.26 21.08 15.56
C THR A 339 18.80 21.57 14.22
N ALA A 340 19.43 22.74 14.23
CA ALA A 340 19.98 23.36 13.02
C ALA A 340 20.83 22.40 12.20
N SER A 341 20.45 22.21 10.93
CA SER A 341 20.98 21.20 10.01
C SER A 341 21.46 21.80 8.68
N VAL A 342 22.12 22.96 8.72
CA VAL A 342 22.61 23.69 7.52
C VAL A 342 23.45 22.85 6.57
N SER A 343 24.12 21.80 7.04
CA SER A 343 24.86 20.85 6.20
C SER A 343 23.96 19.93 5.35
N ALA A 344 22.69 19.81 5.69
CA ALA A 344 21.71 19.04 4.94
C ALA A 344 21.05 19.84 3.81
N LEU A 345 21.27 21.15 3.76
CA LEU A 345 20.79 22.00 2.66
C LEU A 345 21.40 21.58 1.31
N PRO A 346 20.65 21.74 0.20
CA PRO A 346 21.16 21.44 -1.12
C PRO A 346 22.46 22.22 -1.43
N GLN A 347 23.48 21.50 -1.90
CA GLN A 347 24.80 22.05 -2.20
C GLN A 347 24.97 22.28 -3.69
N VAL A 348 25.30 23.52 -4.07
CA VAL A 348 25.64 23.89 -5.45
C VAL A 348 27.12 23.62 -5.70
N GLY A 349 27.45 23.07 -6.86
CA GLY A 349 28.81 22.81 -7.30
C GLY A 349 29.02 23.02 -8.79
N MET A 350 30.29 22.86 -9.23
CA MET A 350 30.67 22.89 -10.64
C MET A 350 31.48 21.63 -10.95
N GLU A 351 31.14 20.95 -12.03
CA GLU A 351 31.81 19.70 -12.44
C GLU A 351 31.83 19.58 -13.96
N SER A 352 33.07 19.56 -14.55
CA SER A 352 33.28 19.25 -15.99
C SER A 352 32.34 19.98 -16.96
N GLY A 353 32.09 21.29 -16.74
CA GLY A 353 31.22 22.14 -17.59
C GLY A 353 29.72 22.05 -17.24
N TYR A 354 29.41 21.46 -16.10
CA TYR A 354 28.05 21.42 -15.55
C TYR A 354 27.95 22.23 -14.26
N VAL A 355 26.82 22.87 -14.04
CA VAL A 355 26.38 23.32 -12.73
C VAL A 355 25.69 22.14 -12.09
N THR A 356 26.00 21.83 -10.83
CA THR A 356 25.42 20.70 -10.10
C THR A 356 24.68 21.18 -8.86
N LEU A 357 23.62 20.42 -8.48
CA LEU A 357 22.90 20.58 -7.22
C LEU A 357 22.80 19.22 -6.55
N THR A 358 23.44 19.07 -5.38
CA THR A 358 23.42 17.82 -4.62
C THR A 358 22.50 17.98 -3.41
N TYR A 359 21.57 17.05 -3.20
CA TYR A 359 20.61 17.09 -2.11
C TYR A 359 20.24 15.69 -1.62
N THR A 360 19.76 15.61 -0.37
CA THR A 360 19.20 14.39 0.19
C THR A 360 17.70 14.30 -0.14
N GLN A 361 17.24 13.09 -0.41
CA GLN A 361 15.82 12.79 -0.66
C GLN A 361 15.36 11.68 0.28
N LEU A 362 14.23 11.89 0.96
CA LEU A 362 13.53 10.85 1.72
C LEU A 362 12.74 9.97 0.75
N LEU A 363 13.26 8.77 0.48
CA LEU A 363 12.68 7.82 -0.49
C LEU A 363 11.33 7.26 -0.04
N SER A 364 11.15 7.09 1.28
CA SER A 364 9.94 6.52 1.86
C SER A 364 8.76 7.47 1.91
N ALA A 365 8.98 8.78 1.71
CA ALA A 365 7.90 9.77 1.67
C ALA A 365 6.93 9.50 0.50
N THR A 366 5.67 9.19 0.83
CA THR A 366 4.65 8.88 -0.18
C THR A 366 3.91 10.11 -0.66
N ASP A 367 4.13 11.26 -0.03
CA ASP A 367 3.42 12.52 -0.24
C ASP A 367 4.33 13.68 -0.67
N LEU A 368 5.54 13.39 -1.12
CA LEU A 368 6.46 14.40 -1.64
C LEU A 368 6.74 14.23 -3.13
N SER A 369 6.93 15.37 -3.80
CA SER A 369 7.51 15.46 -5.13
C SER A 369 8.73 16.35 -5.08
N TYR A 370 9.83 15.91 -5.71
CA TYR A 370 11.09 16.63 -5.83
C TYR A 370 11.31 16.95 -7.30
N VAL A 371 11.56 18.21 -7.63
CA VAL A 371 11.84 18.63 -9.00
C VAL A 371 12.98 19.64 -9.00
N VAL A 372 14.10 19.28 -9.64
CA VAL A 372 15.16 20.24 -9.93
C VAL A 372 14.84 20.98 -11.22
N GLN A 373 14.97 22.29 -11.19
CA GLN A 373 14.73 23.15 -12.33
C GLN A 373 15.91 24.10 -12.56
N GLU A 374 16.14 24.41 -13.84
CA GLU A 374 17.09 25.42 -14.25
C GLU A 374 16.39 26.63 -14.86
N SER A 375 17.03 27.79 -14.78
CA SER A 375 16.65 29.00 -15.51
C SER A 375 17.89 29.77 -15.98
N PRO A 376 17.88 30.36 -17.20
CA PRO A 376 18.94 31.23 -17.67
C PRO A 376 18.86 32.62 -17.03
N SER A 377 17.76 32.99 -16.39
CA SER A 377 17.52 34.30 -15.79
C SER A 377 16.67 34.18 -14.52
N LEU A 378 16.85 35.11 -13.59
CA LEU A 378 15.97 35.31 -12.43
C LEU A 378 14.91 36.40 -12.67
N SER A 379 15.04 37.20 -13.74
CA SER A 379 14.10 38.30 -14.00
C SER A 379 13.85 38.52 -15.50
N PRO A 380 12.70 38.06 -16.05
CA PRO A 380 11.80 37.08 -15.47
C PRO A 380 12.43 35.66 -15.47
N PRO A 381 12.13 34.82 -14.51
CA PRO A 381 12.61 33.45 -14.52
C PRO A 381 11.82 32.58 -15.51
N ASN A 382 12.54 31.66 -16.19
CA ASN A 382 11.93 30.61 -17.02
C ASN A 382 12.40 29.25 -16.52
N TRP A 383 11.75 28.75 -15.49
CA TRP A 383 12.11 27.51 -14.85
C TRP A 383 11.66 26.28 -15.66
N THR A 384 12.61 25.41 -16.01
CA THR A 384 12.36 24.14 -16.72
C THR A 384 13.18 23.01 -16.09
N SER A 385 12.67 21.78 -16.16
CA SER A 385 13.41 20.57 -15.81
C SER A 385 13.89 19.78 -17.03
N ALA A 386 13.56 20.21 -18.24
CA ALA A 386 13.77 19.42 -19.47
C ALA A 386 15.26 19.10 -19.76
N THR A 387 16.19 19.89 -19.25
CA THR A 387 17.65 19.74 -19.46
C THR A 387 18.37 19.21 -18.21
N VAL A 388 17.65 18.97 -17.13
CA VAL A 388 18.21 18.45 -15.87
C VAL A 388 18.43 16.95 -15.99
N VAL A 389 19.64 16.50 -15.68
CA VAL A 389 19.97 15.08 -15.56
C VAL A 389 20.28 14.79 -14.11
N GLU A 390 19.58 13.80 -13.54
CA GLU A 390 19.78 13.37 -12.16
C GLU A 390 20.52 12.03 -12.10
N GLU A 391 21.41 11.90 -11.13
CA GLU A 391 22.08 10.65 -10.80
C GLU A 391 22.01 10.39 -9.29
N THR A 392 21.86 9.13 -8.90
CA THR A 392 21.99 8.71 -7.52
C THR A 392 23.45 8.59 -7.14
N VAL A 393 23.90 9.37 -6.16
CA VAL A 393 25.28 9.32 -5.63
C VAL A 393 25.43 8.21 -4.61
N SER A 394 24.46 8.08 -3.70
CA SER A 394 24.43 7.04 -2.67
C SER A 394 23.01 6.81 -2.16
N THR A 395 22.79 5.63 -1.56
CA THR A 395 21.54 5.29 -0.86
C THR A 395 21.89 4.72 0.50
N SER A 396 21.18 5.14 1.54
CA SER A 396 21.35 4.66 2.90
C SER A 396 19.99 4.57 3.60
N GLY A 397 19.55 3.36 3.93
CA GLY A 397 18.23 3.13 4.52
C GLY A 397 17.12 3.77 3.68
N VAL A 398 16.32 4.63 4.29
CA VAL A 398 15.17 5.31 3.65
C VAL A 398 15.54 6.59 2.90
N THR A 399 16.84 6.93 2.77
CA THR A 399 17.30 8.14 2.11
C THR A 399 18.23 7.84 0.94
N ARG A 400 18.30 8.77 -0.02
CA ARG A 400 19.33 8.79 -1.07
C ARG A 400 19.89 10.19 -1.25
N VAL A 401 21.15 10.27 -1.70
CA VAL A 401 21.77 11.52 -2.16
C VAL A 401 21.66 11.56 -3.67
N VAL A 402 21.07 12.63 -4.20
CA VAL A 402 20.88 12.88 -5.63
C VAL A 402 21.78 14.03 -6.04
N LYS A 403 22.45 13.89 -7.19
CA LYS A 403 23.16 14.99 -7.87
C LYS A 403 22.45 15.29 -9.18
N ALA A 404 21.86 16.47 -9.26
CA ALA A 404 21.29 17.00 -10.50
C ALA A 404 22.35 17.81 -11.24
N LYS A 405 22.43 17.66 -12.57
CA LYS A 405 23.42 18.28 -13.45
C LYS A 405 22.74 19.03 -14.58
N VAL A 406 23.22 20.23 -14.87
CA VAL A 406 22.80 21.03 -16.02
C VAL A 406 24.03 21.55 -16.76
N ALA A 407 24.13 21.28 -18.07
CA ALA A 407 25.24 21.71 -18.88
C ALA A 407 25.26 23.23 -19.01
N LEU A 408 26.43 23.87 -18.83
CA LEU A 408 26.61 25.31 -19.10
C LEU A 408 26.45 25.64 -20.57
N ALA A 409 26.94 24.78 -21.47
CA ALA A 409 26.76 24.90 -22.94
C ALA A 409 27.07 26.31 -23.49
N GLY A 410 28.13 26.96 -22.95
CA GLY A 410 28.52 28.32 -23.35
C GLY A 410 27.68 29.44 -22.72
N ALA A 411 26.73 29.13 -21.86
CA ALA A 411 25.98 30.14 -21.11
C ALA A 411 26.89 30.83 -20.09
N THR A 412 26.76 32.16 -19.96
CA THR A 412 27.52 32.97 -18.99
C THR A 412 26.98 32.83 -17.57
N GLN A 413 25.71 32.38 -17.44
CA GLN A 413 25.06 32.16 -16.16
C GLN A 413 23.93 31.12 -16.29
N LYS A 414 23.73 30.35 -15.24
CA LYS A 414 22.57 29.46 -15.03
C LYS A 414 22.19 29.40 -13.55
N TYR A 415 20.92 29.31 -13.31
CA TYR A 415 20.36 29.22 -11.96
C TYR A 415 19.70 27.88 -11.80
N LEU A 416 19.91 27.24 -10.63
CA LEU A 416 19.28 25.99 -10.25
C LEU A 416 18.44 26.20 -9.01
N ARG A 417 17.32 25.48 -8.94
CA ARG A 417 16.54 25.35 -7.70
C ARG A 417 16.03 23.93 -7.54
N LEU A 418 15.91 23.48 -6.30
CA LEU A 418 15.12 22.32 -5.92
C LEU A 418 13.74 22.81 -5.47
N SER A 419 12.69 22.28 -6.08
CA SER A 419 11.31 22.47 -5.66
C SER A 419 10.84 21.20 -4.97
N VAL A 420 10.52 21.28 -3.69
CA VAL A 420 9.88 20.21 -2.94
C VAL A 420 8.44 20.60 -2.69
N THR A 421 7.51 19.75 -3.09
CA THR A 421 6.08 20.00 -2.93
C THR A 421 5.41 18.82 -2.27
N LYS A 422 4.48 19.11 -1.36
CA LYS A 422 3.59 18.11 -0.81
C LYS A 422 2.49 17.85 -1.82
N VAL A 423 2.38 16.59 -2.25
CA VAL A 423 1.31 16.15 -3.14
C VAL A 423 0.10 15.70 -2.33
N PRO A 424 -1.10 15.93 -2.83
CA PRO A 424 -2.36 15.65 -2.13
C PRO A 424 -2.54 14.19 -1.73
#